data_496b19d4d08060d84129c1430cce3507
#
_entry.id   496b19d4d08060d84129c1430cce3507
#
_cell.length_a   1.000
_cell.length_b   1.000
_cell.length_c   1.000
_cell.angle_alpha   90.00
_cell.angle_beta   90.00
_cell.angle_gamma   90.00
#
_symmetry.space_group_name_H-M   'P 1'
#
loop_
_entity.id
_entity.type
_entity.pdbx_description
1 polymer ?
#
loop_
_entity_poly.entity_id
_entity_poly.type
_entity_poly.pdbx_seq_one_letter_code
_entity_poly.pdbx_strand_id
1 'polypeptide(L)' 'MKVNLECIVCGRKFPEGQGIKLTVKGEDYYFHSKACAYKFLKEVLYTIDMDEVSGIFRELRKKYREINEKKKEATKKII' A
#
# COMPACT_ATOMS: atom_id res chain seq x y z
N MET A 1 -12.72 -17.77 -18.60
CA MET A 1 -11.83 -16.94 -19.39
C MET A 1 -11.00 -16.04 -18.49
N LYS A 2 -9.73 -15.96 -18.74
CA LYS A 2 -8.87 -15.16 -17.90
C LYS A 2 -8.81 -13.73 -18.37
N VAL A 3 -8.84 -12.81 -17.42
CA VAL A 3 -8.73 -11.40 -17.71
C VAL A 3 -7.32 -10.97 -17.38
N ASN A 4 -6.66 -10.38 -18.36
CA ASN A 4 -5.31 -9.86 -18.15
C ASN A 4 -5.41 -8.40 -17.75
N LEU A 5 -4.73 -8.08 -16.67
CA LEU A 5 -4.64 -6.72 -16.18
C LEU A 5 -3.32 -6.12 -16.60
N GLU A 6 -3.24 -4.82 -16.56
CA GLU A 6 -2.02 -4.14 -16.96
C GLU A 6 -1.53 -3.27 -15.81
N CYS A 7 -0.24 -3.42 -15.49
CA CYS A 7 0.37 -2.60 -14.47
C CYS A 7 0.41 -1.15 -14.92
N ILE A 8 -0.13 -0.25 -14.11
CA ILE A 8 -0.19 1.15 -14.52
C ILE A 8 1.16 1.83 -14.48
N VAL A 9 2.16 1.18 -13.89
CA VAL A 9 3.49 1.78 -13.79
C VAL A 9 4.38 1.35 -14.94
N CYS A 10 4.49 0.05 -15.17
CA CYS A 10 5.42 -0.45 -16.18
C CYS A 10 4.74 -1.03 -17.41
N GLY A 11 3.42 -1.16 -17.40
CA GLY A 11 2.71 -1.66 -18.55
C GLY A 11 2.72 -3.17 -18.72
N ARG A 12 3.33 -3.88 -17.78
CA ARG A 12 3.38 -5.33 -17.88
C ARG A 12 2.00 -5.92 -17.62
N LYS A 13 1.63 -6.90 -18.41
CA LYS A 13 0.35 -7.56 -18.23
C LYS A 13 0.49 -8.73 -17.29
N PHE A 14 -0.55 -8.98 -16.52
CA PHE A 14 -0.54 -10.07 -15.56
C PHE A 14 -1.97 -10.58 -15.37
N PRO A 15 -2.13 -11.85 -14.99
CA PRO A 15 -3.47 -12.42 -14.84
C PRO A 15 -4.15 -11.87 -13.60
N GLU A 16 -5.47 -11.81 -13.69
CA GLU A 16 -6.27 -11.41 -12.56
C GLU A 16 -6.03 -12.37 -11.39
N GLY A 17 -5.97 -11.82 -10.21
CA GLY A 17 -5.68 -12.62 -9.02
C GLY A 17 -4.24 -12.55 -8.61
N GLN A 18 -3.38 -12.04 -9.47
CA GLN A 18 -1.99 -11.81 -9.12
C GLN A 18 -1.75 -10.32 -9.07
N GLY A 19 -0.64 -9.94 -8.45
CA GLY A 19 -0.33 -8.55 -8.34
C GLY A 19 -1.09 -7.89 -7.22
N ILE A 20 -1.20 -6.56 -7.32
CA ILE A 20 -1.79 -5.76 -6.27
C ILE A 20 -2.88 -4.88 -6.88
N LYS A 21 -4.00 -4.79 -6.18
CA LYS A 21 -5.09 -3.92 -6.57
C LYS A 21 -5.31 -2.88 -5.49
N LEU A 22 -5.35 -1.63 -5.88
CA LEU A 22 -5.60 -0.54 -4.97
C LEU A 22 -6.83 0.21 -5.44
N THR A 23 -7.83 0.32 -4.58
CA THR A 23 -9.07 1.01 -4.93
C THR A 23 -9.13 2.34 -4.18
N VAL A 24 -9.29 3.42 -4.94
CA VAL A 24 -9.38 4.75 -4.38
C VAL A 24 -10.60 5.43 -4.96
N LYS A 25 -11.57 5.72 -4.12
CA LYS A 25 -12.80 6.41 -4.51
C LYS A 25 -13.47 5.73 -5.69
N GLY A 26 -13.54 4.40 -5.62
CA GLY A 26 -14.23 3.64 -6.65
C GLY A 26 -13.42 3.35 -7.88
N GLU A 27 -12.17 3.82 -7.94
CA GLU A 27 -11.31 3.53 -9.09
C GLU A 27 -10.25 2.53 -8.69
N ASP A 28 -10.01 1.56 -9.55
CA ASP A 28 -9.07 0.50 -9.28
C ASP A 28 -7.75 0.76 -9.99
N TYR A 29 -6.67 0.57 -9.25
CA TYR A 29 -5.32 0.73 -9.79
C TYR A 29 -4.59 -0.58 -9.60
N TYR A 30 -4.00 -1.08 -10.68
CA TYR A 30 -3.39 -2.40 -10.67
C TYR A 30 -1.89 -2.31 -10.83
N PHE A 31 -1.18 -3.11 -10.04
CA PHE A 31 0.27 -3.20 -10.11
C PHE A 31 0.66 -4.66 -10.15
N HIS A 32 1.61 -4.99 -11.03
CA HIS A 32 1.99 -6.37 -11.15
C HIS A 32 2.92 -6.82 -10.01
N SER A 33 3.51 -5.88 -9.28
CA SER A 33 4.41 -6.24 -8.19
C SER A 33 4.41 -5.15 -7.13
N LYS A 34 4.95 -5.50 -5.96
CA LYS A 34 5.06 -4.55 -4.87
C LYS A 34 5.98 -3.40 -5.24
N ALA A 35 7.01 -3.67 -6.02
CA ALA A 35 7.94 -2.63 -6.40
C ALA A 35 7.23 -1.53 -7.18
N CYS A 36 6.36 -1.90 -8.10
CA CYS A 36 5.62 -0.92 -8.87
C CYS A 36 4.63 -0.16 -8.00
N ALA A 37 3.96 -0.87 -7.11
CA ALA A 37 3.02 -0.23 -6.19
C ALA A 37 3.75 0.79 -5.32
N TYR A 38 4.90 0.41 -4.80
CA TYR A 38 5.68 1.30 -3.95
C TYR A 38 6.12 2.54 -4.72
N LYS A 39 6.60 2.34 -5.95
CA LYS A 39 7.06 3.46 -6.76
C LYS A 39 5.92 4.43 -7.02
N PHE A 40 4.75 3.91 -7.35
CA PHE A 40 3.60 4.75 -7.64
C PHE A 40 3.18 5.55 -6.40
N LEU A 41 3.06 4.88 -5.27
CA LEU A 41 2.64 5.54 -4.05
C LEU A 41 3.66 6.58 -3.59
N LYS A 42 4.93 6.27 -3.79
CA LYS A 42 5.97 7.21 -3.42
C LYS A 42 5.84 8.50 -4.23
N GLU A 43 5.54 8.38 -5.52
CA GLU A 43 5.37 9.56 -6.35
C GLU A 43 4.13 10.33 -5.97
N VAL A 44 3.06 9.64 -5.59
CA VAL A 44 1.87 10.30 -5.12
C VAL A 44 2.19 11.13 -3.88
N LEU A 45 2.94 10.57 -2.97
CA LEU A 45 3.31 11.27 -1.75
C LEU A 45 4.15 12.51 -2.04
N TYR A 46 5.02 12.42 -3.02
CA TYR A 46 5.84 13.57 -3.37
C TYR A 46 5.04 14.68 -4.05
N THR A 47 3.89 14.34 -4.59
CA THR A 47 3.02 15.33 -5.22
C THR A 47 2.24 16.12 -4.19
N ILE A 48 2.01 15.55 -3.02
CA ILE A 48 1.26 16.20 -1.96
C ILE A 48 2.20 17.06 -1.13
N ASP A 49 1.63 18.08 -0.47
CA ASP A 49 2.41 18.92 0.42
C ASP A 49 3.09 18.07 1.49
N MET A 50 4.40 18.25 1.63
CA MET A 50 5.17 17.44 2.55
C MET A 50 4.75 17.61 4.00
N ASP A 51 4.28 18.79 4.35
CA ASP A 51 3.83 19.02 5.71
C ASP A 51 2.59 18.17 6.02
N GLU A 52 1.68 18.09 5.08
CA GLU A 52 0.50 17.24 5.25
C GLU A 52 0.89 15.77 5.29
N VAL A 53 1.78 15.39 4.40
CA VAL A 53 2.22 14.00 4.35
C VAL A 53 2.89 13.62 5.67
N SER A 54 3.72 14.51 6.19
CA SER A 54 4.40 14.25 7.45
C SER A 54 3.41 14.03 8.58
N GLY A 55 2.34 14.82 8.61
CA GLY A 55 1.31 14.66 9.63
C GLY A 55 0.60 13.32 9.52
N ILE A 56 0.26 12.94 8.29
CA ILE A 56 -0.40 11.67 8.06
C ILE A 56 0.51 10.50 8.45
N PHE A 57 1.78 10.60 8.08
CA PHE A 57 2.75 9.56 8.42
C PHE A 57 2.85 9.39 9.94
N ARG A 58 2.88 10.50 10.63
CA ARG A 58 3.02 10.47 12.10
C ARG A 58 1.81 9.82 12.74
N GLU A 59 0.62 10.16 12.25
CA GLU A 59 -0.60 9.59 12.77
C GLU A 59 -0.68 8.10 12.52
N LEU A 60 -0.35 7.68 11.31
CA LEU A 60 -0.40 6.26 10.98
C LEU A 60 0.64 5.49 11.76
N ARG A 61 1.84 6.06 11.93
CA ARG A 61 2.87 5.40 12.70
C ARG A 61 2.40 5.17 14.13
N LYS A 62 1.75 6.17 14.72
CA LYS A 62 1.24 6.04 16.07
C LYS A 62 0.17 4.96 16.14
N LYS A 63 -0.72 4.94 15.15
CA LYS A 63 -1.79 3.96 15.12
C LYS A 63 -1.23 2.55 15.07
N TYR A 64 -0.26 2.32 14.18
CA TYR A 64 0.29 0.98 14.03
C TYR A 64 1.13 0.60 15.24
N ARG A 65 1.75 1.57 15.87
CA ARG A 65 2.49 1.27 17.09
C ARG A 65 1.55 0.73 18.16
N GLU A 66 0.39 1.35 18.31
CA GLU A 66 -0.57 0.90 19.31
C GLU A 66 -1.10 -0.48 18.97
N ILE A 67 -1.37 -0.73 17.70
CA ILE A 67 -1.84 -2.04 17.28
C ILE A 67 -0.77 -3.09 17.54
N ASN A 68 0.47 -2.78 17.24
CA ASN A 68 1.56 -3.74 17.44
C ASN A 68 1.81 -4.00 18.91
N GLU A 69 1.64 -3.00 19.74
CA GLU A 69 1.81 -3.21 21.17
C GLU A 69 0.74 -4.14 21.73
N LYS A 70 -0.48 -4.00 21.24
CA LYS A 70 -1.54 -4.92 21.65
C LYS A 70 -1.23 -6.34 21.21
N LYS A 71 -0.71 -6.48 20.00
CA LYS A 71 -0.33 -7.80 19.51
C LYS A 71 0.77 -8.38 20.36
N LYS A 72 1.73 -7.57 20.74
CA LYS A 72 2.82 -8.05 21.57
C LYS A 72 2.31 -8.51 22.91
N GLU A 73 1.38 -7.78 23.48
CA GLU A 73 0.82 -8.20 24.75
C GLU A 73 0.12 -9.52 24.63
N ALA A 74 -0.60 -9.71 23.53
CA ALA A 74 -1.32 -10.96 23.32
C ALA A 74 -0.39 -12.13 23.18
N THR A 75 0.81 -11.90 22.68
CA THR A 75 1.75 -12.96 22.42
C THR A 75 3.03 -12.83 23.21
N LYS A 76 3.07 -11.93 24.12
CA LYS A 76 4.31 -11.63 24.80
C LYS A 76 4.84 -12.80 25.59
N LYS A 77 3.99 -13.68 25.98
CA LYS A 77 4.46 -14.84 26.73
C LYS A 77 5.55 -15.56 25.97
N ILE A 78 5.62 -15.30 24.71
CA ILE A 78 6.64 -15.92 23.91
C ILE A 78 8.02 -15.50 24.33
N ILE A 79 8.12 -14.37 24.84
CA ILE A 79 9.42 -13.90 25.24
C ILE A 79 9.83 -14.47 26.58
#